data_cc0afdc0a6e94c95274b11812fe07645
#
_entry.id   cc0afdc0a6e94c95274b11812fe07645
#
_cell.length_a   1.000
_cell.length_b   1.000
_cell.length_c   1.000
_cell.angle_alpha   90.00
_cell.angle_beta   90.00
_cell.angle_gamma   90.00
#
_symmetry.space_group_name_H-M   'P 1'
#
loop_
_entity.id
_entity.type
_entity.pdbx_description
1 polymer ?
#
loop_
_entity_poly.entity_id
_entity_poly.type
_entity_poly.pdbx_seq_one_letter_code
_entity_poly.pdbx_strand_id
1 'polypeptide(L)'
;MFRFWLRSLLVTPCLVSLLVARPASAADPPARSSSSPVTVMDNQGRVLKTLQDPPSKESLAAKAAEEERQRDKAKADAEQARKDKILLDSYTTEAEIDLARNRASQAIEQQMEIARSYTASLTKRQAELQKRKAELGAKGLPPADEQELGRLQAEIDVQNASLAQKKQDLERIVARYAADKRRWQEIGEKQRLARPAATGAAPTK
;
A
#
# COMPACT_ATOMS: atom_id res chain seq x y z
N MET A 1 -38.55 1.89 -17.82
CA MET A 1 -38.88 2.80 -16.70
C MET A 1 -37.86 2.59 -15.59
N PHE A 2 -36.75 3.36 -15.60
CA PHE A 2 -35.87 3.47 -14.45
C PHE A 2 -35.43 4.92 -14.33
N ARG A 3 -35.75 5.52 -13.19
CA ARG A 3 -35.68 6.97 -12.89
C ARG A 3 -34.25 7.33 -12.51
N PHE A 4 -33.65 8.23 -13.28
CA PHE A 4 -32.43 8.96 -12.95
C PHE A 4 -32.63 9.77 -11.67
N TRP A 5 -31.75 9.55 -10.68
CA TRP A 5 -31.57 10.42 -9.54
C TRP A 5 -30.27 11.20 -9.69
N LEU A 6 -30.42 12.40 -10.26
CA LEU A 6 -29.39 13.43 -10.31
C LEU A 6 -29.48 14.21 -8.99
N ARG A 7 -28.55 14.04 -8.09
CA ARG A 7 -28.38 14.93 -6.92
C ARG A 7 -27.22 15.88 -7.17
N SER A 8 -27.59 17.08 -7.62
CA SER A 8 -26.77 18.28 -7.68
C SER A 8 -26.60 18.81 -6.25
N LEU A 9 -25.38 18.83 -5.73
CA LEU A 9 -25.01 19.51 -4.48
C LEU A 9 -24.34 20.83 -4.82
N LEU A 10 -25.13 21.89 -4.81
CA LEU A 10 -24.72 23.29 -4.79
C LEU A 10 -24.11 23.59 -3.41
N VAL A 11 -22.80 23.78 -3.36
CA VAL A 11 -22.10 24.33 -2.20
C VAL A 11 -21.94 25.83 -2.41
N THR A 12 -22.72 26.61 -1.67
CA THR A 12 -22.61 28.06 -1.55
C THR A 12 -21.56 28.42 -0.51
N PRO A 13 -20.56 29.25 -0.78
CA PRO A 13 -19.69 29.79 0.25
C PRO A 13 -20.34 31.02 0.90
N CYS A 14 -20.70 30.91 2.16
CA CYS A 14 -21.12 32.03 2.98
C CYS A 14 -19.89 32.73 3.56
N LEU A 15 -19.54 33.88 2.98
CA LEU A 15 -18.56 34.83 3.51
C LEU A 15 -19.23 35.61 4.65
N VAL A 16 -18.92 35.24 5.90
CA VAL A 16 -19.25 36.05 7.07
C VAL A 16 -17.96 36.71 7.59
N SER A 17 -17.79 37.98 7.23
CA SER A 17 -16.80 38.87 7.82
C SER A 17 -17.31 39.30 9.19
N LEU A 18 -16.74 38.72 10.26
CA LEU A 18 -16.93 39.24 11.62
C LEU A 18 -15.70 40.05 12.03
N LEU A 19 -15.88 41.36 12.00
CA LEU A 19 -14.97 42.34 12.56
C LEU A 19 -15.14 42.31 14.09
N VAL A 20 -14.24 41.62 14.83
CA VAL A 20 -14.23 41.64 16.28
C VAL A 20 -13.10 42.53 16.77
N ALA A 21 -13.50 43.64 17.40
CA ALA A 21 -12.62 44.54 18.12
C ALA A 21 -11.84 43.82 19.22
N ARG A 22 -10.52 43.97 19.23
CA ARG A 22 -9.64 43.52 20.31
C ARG A 22 -9.78 44.44 21.51
N PRO A 23 -10.12 43.93 22.71
CA PRO A 23 -9.76 44.64 23.93
C PRO A 23 -8.25 44.41 24.20
N ALA A 24 -7.54 45.48 24.43
CA ALA A 24 -6.19 45.45 24.93
C ALA A 24 -6.22 44.83 26.32
N SER A 25 -5.78 43.59 26.46
CA SER A 25 -5.58 42.92 27.73
C SER A 25 -4.15 43.17 28.18
N ALA A 26 -4.04 43.73 29.37
CA ALA A 26 -2.78 44.00 30.06
C ALA A 26 -1.90 42.75 30.08
N ALA A 27 -0.64 42.92 29.74
CA ALA A 27 0.38 41.89 29.87
C ALA A 27 0.56 41.51 31.32
N ASP A 28 0.09 40.34 31.73
CA ASP A 28 0.57 39.68 32.93
C ASP A 28 2.04 39.26 32.70
N PRO A 29 2.94 39.55 33.63
CA PRO A 29 4.32 39.10 33.53
C PRO A 29 4.34 37.57 33.56
N PRO A 30 5.23 36.92 32.79
CA PRO A 30 5.33 35.47 32.80
C PRO A 30 5.68 35.02 34.22
N ALA A 31 4.75 34.27 34.81
CA ALA A 31 5.05 33.56 36.05
C ALA A 31 6.20 32.59 35.76
N ARG A 32 7.41 33.00 36.19
CA ARG A 32 8.56 32.09 36.25
C ARG A 32 8.23 31.06 37.33
N SER A 33 7.70 29.93 36.93
CA SER A 33 7.70 28.72 37.74
C SER A 33 9.14 28.20 37.79
N SER A 34 9.96 28.83 38.64
CA SER A 34 11.24 28.26 39.07
C SER A 34 10.90 27.09 39.99
N SER A 35 10.64 25.93 39.44
CA SER A 35 10.60 24.69 40.18
C SER A 35 12.03 24.34 40.60
N SER A 36 12.45 24.92 41.75
CA SER A 36 13.69 24.50 42.39
C SER A 36 13.47 23.11 42.99
N PRO A 37 14.35 22.14 42.75
CA PRO A 37 14.20 20.81 43.32
C PRO A 37 14.15 20.90 44.84
N VAL A 38 13.10 20.36 45.45
CA VAL A 38 12.96 20.32 46.90
C VAL A 38 13.93 19.29 47.45
N THR A 39 14.94 19.76 48.13
CA THR A 39 15.96 18.91 48.75
C THR A 39 15.58 18.69 50.22
N VAL A 40 15.30 17.47 50.60
CA VAL A 40 15.06 17.10 52.00
C VAL A 40 16.40 16.85 52.64
N MET A 41 16.74 17.68 53.68
CA MET A 41 17.96 17.55 54.47
C MET A 41 17.63 17.06 55.89
N ASP A 42 18.55 16.30 56.50
CA ASP A 42 18.44 15.92 57.89
C ASP A 42 18.85 17.07 58.81
N ASN A 43 18.68 16.87 60.10
CA ASN A 43 19.05 17.88 61.12
C ASN A 43 20.54 18.16 61.17
N GLN A 44 21.37 17.45 60.41
CA GLN A 44 22.82 17.63 60.29
C GLN A 44 23.24 18.22 58.94
N GLY A 45 22.29 18.70 58.15
CA GLY A 45 22.53 19.29 56.80
C GLY A 45 22.90 18.31 55.71
N ARG A 46 22.68 17.00 55.90
CA ARG A 46 22.91 16.00 54.85
C ARG A 46 21.70 15.88 53.97
N VAL A 47 21.92 15.87 52.67
CA VAL A 47 20.86 15.65 51.66
C VAL A 47 20.39 14.21 51.75
N LEU A 48 19.18 13.99 52.24
CA LEU A 48 18.56 12.67 52.35
C LEU A 48 17.87 12.28 51.07
N LYS A 49 17.22 13.21 50.38
CA LYS A 49 16.51 12.95 49.14
C LYS A 49 16.26 14.25 48.39
N THR A 50 16.56 14.26 47.11
CA THR A 50 16.13 15.33 46.21
C THR A 50 14.83 14.89 45.56
N LEU A 51 13.73 15.57 45.89
CA LEU A 51 12.46 15.37 45.20
C LEU A 51 12.53 16.09 43.85
N GLN A 52 12.59 15.33 42.78
CA GLN A 52 12.44 15.88 41.44
C GLN A 52 10.99 16.33 41.28
N ASP A 53 10.80 17.48 40.63
CA ASP A 53 9.46 17.94 40.30
C ASP A 53 8.69 16.87 39.54
N PRO A 54 7.39 16.78 39.77
CA PRO A 54 6.57 15.86 38.98
C PRO A 54 6.76 16.19 37.50
N PRO A 55 6.89 15.17 36.62
CA PRO A 55 7.15 15.38 35.21
C PRO A 55 6.06 16.28 34.61
N SER A 56 6.46 17.28 33.84
CA SER A 56 5.52 18.19 33.19
C SER A 56 4.56 17.41 32.30
N LYS A 57 3.37 17.96 32.08
CA LYS A 57 2.39 17.33 31.16
C LYS A 57 2.99 17.07 29.79
N GLU A 58 3.86 17.95 29.30
CA GLU A 58 4.59 17.81 28.04
C GLU A 58 5.56 16.64 28.07
N SER A 59 6.30 16.45 29.18
CA SER A 59 7.23 15.32 29.33
C SER A 59 6.49 13.97 29.40
N LEU A 60 5.32 13.94 30.04
CA LEU A 60 4.46 12.75 30.08
C LEU A 60 3.89 12.44 28.71
N ALA A 61 3.43 13.45 27.97
CA ALA A 61 2.95 13.29 26.60
C ALA A 61 4.06 12.82 25.67
N ALA A 62 5.27 13.37 25.79
CA ALA A 62 6.42 12.92 24.99
C ALA A 62 6.81 11.48 25.29
N LYS A 63 6.81 11.06 26.56
CA LYS A 63 7.05 9.66 26.95
C LYS A 63 5.96 8.72 26.41
N ALA A 64 4.69 9.10 26.52
CA ALA A 64 3.59 8.31 25.98
C ALA A 64 3.69 8.15 24.45
N ALA A 65 4.02 9.22 23.72
CA ALA A 65 4.23 9.17 22.29
C ALA A 65 5.43 8.30 21.90
N GLU A 66 6.51 8.33 22.67
CA GLU A 66 7.68 7.47 22.44
C GLU A 66 7.37 6.00 22.73
N GLU A 67 6.66 5.70 23.82
CA GLU A 67 6.20 4.35 24.11
C GLU A 67 5.26 3.80 23.02
N GLU A 68 4.38 4.63 22.50
CA GLU A 68 3.51 4.26 21.37
C GLU A 68 4.32 3.92 20.11
N ARG A 69 5.28 4.77 19.73
CA ARG A 69 6.20 4.50 18.62
C ARG A 69 6.97 3.20 18.81
N GLN A 70 7.47 2.96 20.03
CA GLN A 70 8.20 1.71 20.33
C GLN A 70 7.31 0.49 20.25
N ARG A 71 6.06 0.58 20.73
CA ARG A 71 5.06 -0.50 20.59
C ARG A 71 4.72 -0.77 19.14
N ASP A 72 4.52 0.27 18.33
CA ASP A 72 4.20 0.12 16.92
C ASP A 72 5.38 -0.44 16.12
N LYS A 73 6.60 0.00 16.44
CA LYS A 73 7.81 -0.58 15.89
C LYS A 73 7.94 -2.06 16.24
N ALA A 74 7.73 -2.40 17.52
CA ALA A 74 7.79 -3.80 17.97
C ALA A 74 6.73 -4.69 17.28
N LYS A 75 5.52 -4.16 17.04
CA LYS A 75 4.48 -4.86 16.27
C LYS A 75 4.91 -5.07 14.82
N ALA A 76 5.43 -4.02 14.18
CA ALA A 76 5.91 -4.09 12.79
C ALA A 76 7.07 -5.08 12.65
N ASP A 77 8.03 -5.06 13.57
CA ASP A 77 9.16 -5.99 13.60
C ASP A 77 8.69 -7.45 13.80
N ALA A 78 7.72 -7.66 14.70
CA ALA A 78 7.13 -8.97 14.91
C ALA A 78 6.35 -9.49 13.69
N GLU A 79 5.61 -8.61 13.02
CA GLU A 79 4.90 -8.95 11.79
C GLU A 79 5.88 -9.28 10.65
N GLN A 80 6.96 -8.51 10.53
CA GLN A 80 8.00 -8.78 9.54
C GLN A 80 8.71 -10.12 9.82
N ALA A 81 9.03 -10.41 11.08
CA ALA A 81 9.63 -11.68 11.46
C ALA A 81 8.70 -12.87 11.16
N ARG A 82 7.40 -12.71 11.30
CA ARG A 82 6.41 -13.73 10.89
C ARG A 82 6.43 -13.95 9.37
N LYS A 83 6.42 -12.87 8.58
CA LYS A 83 6.50 -12.94 7.11
C LYS A 83 7.79 -13.62 6.67
N ASP A 84 8.92 -13.24 7.27
CA ASP A 84 10.22 -13.84 7.00
C ASP A 84 10.23 -15.34 7.30
N LYS A 85 9.64 -15.75 8.44
CA LYS A 85 9.52 -17.16 8.78
C LYS A 85 8.67 -17.92 7.75
N ILE A 86 7.50 -17.40 7.39
CA ILE A 86 6.63 -18.01 6.38
C ILE A 86 7.38 -18.17 5.05
N LEU A 87 8.15 -17.16 4.66
CA LEU A 87 8.92 -17.18 3.42
C LEU A 87 9.97 -18.29 3.43
N LEU A 88 10.73 -18.43 4.53
CA LEU A 88 11.73 -19.47 4.70
C LEU A 88 11.14 -20.87 4.81
N ASP A 89 9.98 -20.99 5.45
CA ASP A 89 9.26 -22.27 5.58
C ASP A 89 8.63 -22.70 4.23
N SER A 90 8.32 -21.73 3.36
CA SER A 90 7.68 -21.99 2.06
C SER A 90 8.67 -22.31 0.95
N TYR A 91 9.89 -21.77 1.01
CA TYR A 91 10.89 -21.89 -0.06
C TYR A 91 12.26 -22.22 0.52
N THR A 92 12.84 -23.33 0.04
CA THR A 92 14.21 -23.74 0.41
C THR A 92 15.26 -23.19 -0.56
N THR A 93 14.86 -22.85 -1.78
CA THR A 93 15.73 -22.32 -2.84
C THR A 93 15.08 -21.17 -3.60
N GLU A 94 15.91 -20.33 -4.22
CA GLU A 94 15.44 -19.28 -5.14
C GLU A 94 14.66 -19.85 -6.34
N ALA A 95 15.08 -21.03 -6.82
CA ALA A 95 14.42 -21.70 -7.94
C ALA A 95 12.97 -22.07 -7.64
N GLU A 96 12.66 -22.39 -6.38
CA GLU A 96 11.29 -22.66 -5.96
C GLU A 96 10.40 -21.41 -5.98
N ILE A 97 10.96 -20.25 -5.63
CA ILE A 97 10.26 -18.96 -5.73
C ILE A 97 9.98 -18.65 -7.21
N ASP A 98 10.98 -18.83 -8.09
CA ASP A 98 10.81 -18.63 -9.53
C ASP A 98 9.78 -19.60 -10.12
N LEU A 99 9.79 -20.85 -9.68
CA LEU A 99 8.80 -21.86 -10.11
C LEU A 99 7.38 -21.49 -9.65
N ALA A 100 7.23 -21.04 -8.40
CA ALA A 100 5.95 -20.58 -7.86
C ALA A 100 5.43 -19.35 -8.63
N ARG A 101 6.31 -18.39 -8.94
CA ARG A 101 5.98 -17.24 -9.80
C ARG A 101 5.48 -17.71 -11.18
N ASN A 102 6.23 -18.58 -11.83
CA ASN A 102 5.89 -19.05 -13.17
C ASN A 102 4.52 -19.77 -13.20
N ARG A 103 4.26 -20.60 -12.19
CA ARG A 103 2.95 -21.27 -12.05
C ARG A 103 1.80 -20.26 -11.86
N ALA A 104 2.00 -19.25 -11.01
CA ALA A 104 1.01 -18.22 -10.75
C ALA A 104 0.78 -17.33 -11.98
N SER A 105 1.83 -17.01 -12.72
CA SER A 105 1.76 -16.21 -13.96
C SER A 105 1.08 -16.98 -15.09
N GLN A 106 1.41 -18.24 -15.27
CA GLN A 106 0.93 -19.08 -16.38
C GLN A 106 -0.59 -19.14 -16.45
N ALA A 107 -1.28 -19.24 -15.30
CA ALA A 107 -2.73 -19.28 -15.28
C ALA A 107 -3.37 -18.00 -15.84
N ILE A 108 -2.78 -16.83 -15.51
CA ILE A 108 -3.26 -15.54 -16.02
C ILE A 108 -2.87 -15.36 -17.49
N GLU A 109 -1.67 -15.74 -17.88
CA GLU A 109 -1.20 -15.69 -19.27
C GLU A 109 -2.10 -16.52 -20.20
N GLN A 110 -2.48 -17.72 -19.80
CA GLN A 110 -3.43 -18.55 -20.53
C GLN A 110 -4.81 -17.88 -20.68
N GLN A 111 -5.32 -17.28 -19.59
CA GLN A 111 -6.59 -16.54 -19.67
C GLN A 111 -6.49 -15.31 -20.57
N MET A 112 -5.35 -14.62 -20.58
CA MET A 112 -5.11 -13.49 -21.47
C MET A 112 -5.06 -13.94 -22.93
N GLU A 113 -4.45 -15.08 -23.22
CA GLU A 113 -4.38 -15.62 -24.58
C GLU A 113 -5.78 -15.99 -25.11
N ILE A 114 -6.60 -16.64 -24.30
CA ILE A 114 -8.00 -16.93 -24.64
C ILE A 114 -8.76 -15.62 -24.90
N ALA A 115 -8.62 -14.62 -24.04
CA ALA A 115 -9.31 -13.34 -24.20
C ALA A 115 -8.82 -12.58 -25.45
N ARG A 116 -7.53 -12.62 -25.78
CA ARG A 116 -6.97 -12.04 -27.02
C ARG A 116 -7.53 -12.72 -28.26
N SER A 117 -7.52 -14.04 -28.27
CA SER A 117 -8.07 -14.85 -29.35
C SER A 117 -9.55 -14.54 -29.61
N TYR A 118 -10.32 -14.43 -28.52
CA TYR A 118 -11.73 -14.04 -28.60
C TYR A 118 -11.89 -12.60 -29.12
N THR A 119 -11.16 -11.63 -28.59
CA THR A 119 -11.19 -10.25 -29.07
C THR A 119 -10.80 -10.13 -30.54
N ALA A 120 -9.82 -10.90 -30.99
CA ALA A 120 -9.41 -10.94 -32.39
C ALA A 120 -10.56 -11.45 -33.31
N SER A 121 -11.33 -12.44 -32.88
CA SER A 121 -12.49 -12.92 -33.61
C SER A 121 -13.61 -11.90 -33.72
N LEU A 122 -13.88 -11.16 -32.60
CA LEU A 122 -14.86 -10.07 -32.59
C LEU A 122 -14.43 -8.92 -33.51
N THR A 123 -13.15 -8.54 -33.46
CA THR A 123 -12.59 -7.47 -34.31
C THR A 123 -12.66 -7.84 -35.79
N LYS A 124 -12.39 -9.11 -36.14
CA LYS A 124 -12.54 -9.60 -37.52
C LYS A 124 -13.98 -9.46 -37.96
N ARG A 125 -14.93 -9.92 -37.18
CA ARG A 125 -16.37 -9.79 -37.50
C ARG A 125 -16.80 -8.33 -37.62
N GLN A 126 -16.33 -7.47 -36.75
CA GLN A 126 -16.59 -6.03 -36.83
C GLN A 126 -16.06 -5.44 -38.13
N ALA A 127 -14.82 -5.79 -38.52
CA ALA A 127 -14.22 -5.32 -39.78
C ALA A 127 -14.99 -5.77 -41.00
N GLU A 128 -15.52 -7.01 -41.02
CA GLU A 128 -16.38 -7.52 -42.10
C GLU A 128 -17.67 -6.70 -42.25
N LEU A 129 -18.32 -6.37 -41.14
CA LEU A 129 -19.53 -5.53 -41.17
C LEU A 129 -19.23 -4.08 -41.57
N GLN A 130 -18.10 -3.53 -41.11
CA GLN A 130 -17.65 -2.19 -41.52
C GLN A 130 -17.35 -2.13 -43.02
N LYS A 131 -16.68 -3.14 -43.57
CA LYS A 131 -16.44 -3.26 -45.00
C LYS A 131 -17.77 -3.30 -45.79
N ARG A 132 -18.73 -4.13 -45.37
CA ARG A 132 -20.05 -4.20 -45.95
C ARG A 132 -20.79 -2.85 -45.89
N LYS A 133 -20.66 -2.12 -44.77
CA LYS A 133 -21.20 -0.76 -44.63
C LYS A 133 -20.63 0.18 -45.67
N ALA A 134 -19.33 0.13 -45.89
CA ALA A 134 -18.65 0.95 -46.90
C ALA A 134 -19.09 0.62 -48.33
N GLU A 135 -19.27 -0.68 -48.64
CA GLU A 135 -19.73 -1.16 -49.95
C GLU A 135 -21.17 -0.72 -50.26
N LEU A 136 -22.05 -0.71 -49.28
CA LEU A 136 -23.45 -0.27 -49.41
C LEU A 136 -23.60 1.27 -49.53
N GLY A 137 -22.58 2.04 -49.11
CA GLY A 137 -22.55 3.49 -49.22
C GLY A 137 -23.80 4.17 -48.63
N ALA A 138 -24.47 4.97 -49.42
CA ALA A 138 -25.65 5.74 -48.99
C ALA A 138 -26.86 4.88 -48.58
N LYS A 139 -26.91 3.59 -48.96
CA LYS A 139 -27.98 2.68 -48.55
C LYS A 139 -27.89 2.27 -47.08
N GLY A 140 -26.68 2.38 -46.50
CA GLY A 140 -26.42 1.97 -45.11
C GLY A 140 -26.51 0.45 -44.89
N LEU A 141 -26.19 0.00 -43.70
CA LEU A 141 -26.38 -1.38 -43.29
C LEU A 141 -27.86 -1.67 -42.93
N PRO A 142 -28.32 -2.89 -43.07
CA PRO A 142 -29.56 -3.33 -42.43
C PRO A 142 -29.56 -3.04 -40.94
N PRO A 143 -30.69 -2.66 -40.33
CA PRO A 143 -30.78 -2.32 -38.92
C PRO A 143 -30.23 -3.40 -37.97
N ALA A 144 -30.38 -4.67 -38.35
CA ALA A 144 -29.83 -5.79 -37.57
C ALA A 144 -28.30 -5.80 -37.56
N ASP A 145 -27.66 -5.51 -38.69
CA ASP A 145 -26.21 -5.46 -38.84
C ASP A 145 -25.62 -4.22 -38.11
N GLU A 146 -26.36 -3.11 -38.07
CA GLU A 146 -25.94 -1.92 -37.25
C GLU A 146 -26.04 -2.19 -35.76
N GLN A 147 -27.07 -2.90 -35.30
CA GLN A 147 -27.17 -3.32 -33.91
C GLN A 147 -26.05 -4.33 -33.57
N GLU A 148 -25.69 -5.23 -34.47
CA GLU A 148 -24.58 -6.16 -34.29
C GLU A 148 -23.26 -5.41 -34.17
N LEU A 149 -22.99 -4.40 -34.99
CA LEU A 149 -21.81 -3.55 -34.86
C LEU A 149 -21.71 -2.90 -33.49
N GLY A 150 -22.80 -2.35 -32.96
CA GLY A 150 -22.85 -1.76 -31.63
C GLY A 150 -22.55 -2.77 -30.53
N ARG A 151 -23.09 -4.00 -30.66
CA ARG A 151 -22.82 -5.08 -29.70
C ARG A 151 -21.37 -5.54 -29.73
N LEU A 152 -20.82 -5.72 -30.93
CA LEU A 152 -19.43 -6.13 -31.13
C LEU A 152 -18.47 -5.07 -30.52
N GLN A 153 -18.72 -3.78 -30.74
CA GLN A 153 -17.91 -2.73 -30.14
C GLN A 153 -17.95 -2.79 -28.61
N ALA A 154 -19.16 -2.87 -28.03
CA ALA A 154 -19.30 -2.96 -26.57
C ALA A 154 -18.59 -4.19 -25.98
N GLU A 155 -18.69 -5.35 -26.66
CA GLU A 155 -18.03 -6.57 -26.24
C GLU A 155 -16.50 -6.46 -26.34
N ILE A 156 -15.98 -5.89 -27.43
CA ILE A 156 -14.54 -5.61 -27.60
C ILE A 156 -14.02 -4.71 -26.47
N ASP A 157 -14.78 -3.66 -26.12
CA ASP A 157 -14.40 -2.74 -25.05
C ASP A 157 -14.34 -3.45 -23.69
N VAL A 158 -15.31 -4.32 -23.39
CA VAL A 158 -15.32 -5.15 -22.18
C VAL A 158 -14.13 -6.10 -22.14
N GLN A 159 -13.82 -6.76 -23.26
CA GLN A 159 -12.67 -7.68 -23.35
C GLN A 159 -11.34 -6.94 -23.20
N ASN A 160 -11.20 -5.77 -23.81
CA ASN A 160 -10.00 -4.93 -23.66
C ASN A 160 -9.81 -4.45 -22.20
N ALA A 161 -10.88 -4.04 -21.53
CA ALA A 161 -10.82 -3.70 -20.10
C ALA A 161 -10.42 -4.91 -19.24
N SER A 162 -10.96 -6.09 -19.54
CA SER A 162 -10.58 -7.33 -18.86
C SER A 162 -9.11 -7.70 -19.08
N LEU A 163 -8.61 -7.56 -20.33
CA LEU A 163 -7.20 -7.78 -20.66
C LEU A 163 -6.28 -6.81 -19.91
N ALA A 164 -6.65 -5.53 -19.81
CA ALA A 164 -5.90 -4.53 -19.05
C ALA A 164 -5.83 -4.90 -17.57
N GLN A 165 -6.95 -5.34 -16.99
CA GLN A 165 -6.98 -5.80 -15.59
C GLN A 165 -6.07 -7.02 -15.37
N LYS A 166 -6.16 -8.04 -16.25
CA LYS A 166 -5.31 -9.24 -16.16
C LYS A 166 -3.82 -8.91 -16.28
N LYS A 167 -3.47 -7.94 -17.13
CA LYS A 167 -2.10 -7.45 -17.24
C LYS A 167 -1.60 -6.85 -15.93
N GLN A 168 -2.42 -6.03 -15.26
CA GLN A 168 -2.08 -5.48 -13.95
C GLN A 168 -1.95 -6.59 -12.89
N ASP A 169 -2.80 -7.61 -12.94
CA ASP A 169 -2.73 -8.76 -12.04
C ASP A 169 -1.42 -9.53 -12.22
N LEU A 170 -1.02 -9.75 -13.47
CA LEU A 170 0.27 -10.37 -13.81
C LEU A 170 1.45 -9.55 -13.30
N GLU A 171 1.45 -8.25 -13.52
CA GLU A 171 2.48 -7.34 -13.02
C GLU A 171 2.59 -7.39 -11.48
N ARG A 172 1.44 -7.43 -10.77
CA ARG A 172 1.40 -7.56 -9.31
C ARG A 172 1.99 -8.89 -8.83
N ILE A 173 1.68 -9.98 -9.51
CA ILE A 173 2.25 -11.30 -9.20
C ILE A 173 3.76 -11.28 -9.37
N VAL A 174 4.26 -10.82 -10.51
CA VAL A 174 5.69 -10.75 -10.80
C VAL A 174 6.41 -9.86 -9.78
N ALA A 175 5.86 -8.69 -9.46
CA ALA A 175 6.43 -7.77 -8.47
C ALA A 175 6.48 -8.38 -7.07
N ARG A 176 5.41 -9.10 -6.65
CA ARG A 176 5.35 -9.78 -5.36
C ARG A 176 6.47 -10.83 -5.24
N TYR A 177 6.56 -11.75 -6.20
CA TYR A 177 7.58 -12.79 -6.16
C TYR A 177 9.00 -12.25 -6.29
N ALA A 178 9.20 -11.15 -7.02
CA ALA A 178 10.49 -10.46 -7.06
C ALA A 178 10.88 -9.84 -5.71
N ALA A 179 9.90 -9.32 -4.96
CA ALA A 179 10.12 -8.82 -3.60
C ALA A 179 10.40 -9.97 -2.62
N ASP A 180 9.63 -11.07 -2.70
CA ASP A 180 9.83 -12.27 -1.89
C ASP A 180 11.22 -12.87 -2.10
N LYS A 181 11.67 -12.95 -3.37
CA LYS A 181 13.02 -13.44 -3.72
C LYS A 181 14.12 -12.56 -3.13
N ARG A 182 14.01 -11.25 -3.27
CA ARG A 182 14.98 -10.31 -2.65
C ARG A 182 15.02 -10.48 -1.15
N ARG A 183 13.86 -10.57 -0.51
CA ARG A 183 13.78 -10.73 0.94
C ARG A 183 14.39 -12.05 1.40
N TRP A 184 14.14 -13.14 0.68
CA TRP A 184 14.73 -14.44 0.94
C TRP A 184 16.26 -14.38 0.88
N GLN A 185 16.83 -13.71 -0.13
CA GLN A 185 18.28 -13.49 -0.27
C GLN A 185 18.85 -12.68 0.91
N GLU A 186 18.20 -11.55 1.28
CA GLU A 186 18.60 -10.73 2.43
C GLU A 186 18.66 -11.51 3.74
N ILE A 187 17.66 -12.36 3.98
CA ILE A 187 17.62 -13.21 5.17
C ILE A 187 18.78 -14.22 5.13
N GLY A 188 19.00 -14.86 4.00
CA GLY A 188 20.10 -15.83 3.82
C GLY A 188 21.47 -15.19 4.04
N GLU A 189 21.68 -13.97 3.54
CA GLU A 189 22.92 -13.22 3.78
C GLU A 189 23.11 -12.84 5.25
N LYS A 190 22.05 -12.36 5.91
CA LYS A 190 22.10 -12.03 7.34
C LYS A 190 22.43 -13.26 8.18
N GLN A 191 21.85 -14.41 7.86
CA GLN A 191 22.14 -15.67 8.55
C GLN A 191 23.58 -16.14 8.32
N ARG A 192 24.11 -15.96 7.12
CA ARG A 192 25.50 -16.30 6.78
C ARG A 192 26.49 -15.40 7.52
N LEU A 193 26.22 -14.11 7.58
CA LEU A 193 27.04 -13.15 8.32
C LEU A 193 26.97 -13.33 9.85
N ALA A 194 25.81 -13.73 10.36
CA ALA A 194 25.62 -14.02 11.78
C ALA A 194 26.24 -15.34 12.24
N ARG A 195 26.57 -16.25 11.31
CA ARG A 195 27.29 -17.48 11.61
C ARG A 195 28.77 -17.15 11.79
N PRO A 196 29.34 -17.19 13.02
CA PRO A 196 30.78 -17.03 13.16
C PRO A 196 31.47 -18.06 12.29
N ALA A 197 32.50 -17.64 11.56
CA ALA A 197 33.31 -18.57 10.79
C ALA A 197 33.68 -19.72 11.72
N ALA A 198 33.10 -20.89 11.46
CA ALA A 198 33.46 -22.09 12.19
C ALA A 198 34.98 -22.27 11.98
N THR A 199 35.74 -21.88 12.98
CA THR A 199 37.16 -21.97 13.06
C THR A 199 37.53 -23.38 12.65
N GLY A 200 38.24 -23.53 11.56
CA GLY A 200 38.76 -24.80 11.09
C GLY A 200 39.56 -25.47 12.19
N ALA A 201 38.91 -26.35 12.96
CA ALA A 201 39.59 -27.34 13.73
C ALA A 201 40.08 -28.36 12.71
N ALA A 202 41.35 -28.18 12.29
CA ALA A 202 42.07 -29.21 11.59
C ALA A 202 42.08 -30.47 12.46
N PRO A 203 41.81 -31.67 11.89
CA PRO A 203 42.02 -32.90 12.63
C PRO A 203 43.52 -33.09 12.81
N THR A 204 44.02 -32.90 14.03
CA THR A 204 45.32 -33.37 14.43
C THR A 204 45.31 -34.87 14.39
N LYS A 205 46.22 -35.44 13.57
CA LYS A 205 46.54 -36.87 13.51
C LYS A 205 46.99 -37.41 14.87
#